data_79f6f9c2a58f2bd32e7992c31828344c
#
_entry.id   79f6f9c2a58f2bd32e7992c31828344c
#
_cell.length_a   1.000
_cell.length_b   1.000
_cell.length_c   1.000
_cell.angle_alpha   90.00
_cell.angle_beta   90.00
_cell.angle_gamma   90.00
#
_symmetry.space_group_name_H-M   'P 1'
#
loop_
_entity.id
_entity.type
_entity.pdbx_description
1 polymer ?
#
loop_
_entity_poly.entity_id
_entity_poly.type
_entity_poly.pdbx_seq_one_letter_code
_entity_poly.pdbx_strand_id
1 'polypeptide(L)'
;MSLSLFIARRIYRESDGGKQVSRPAVLIAMAGIAIGLAVMIIAVAVVIGFKSEVRNKVIGFGSHIQIANLDAVNSYETHPIAVGDSMMTALADYPEISHVQRYSTKPGMIKTDDAFQGMVLKGVGPEFDPSFMQEYLVEGEIPAFSDSASSNQVLISKALATKMKLKLGDKIYTYYIQDNIRARRLTIAGIYQTNFSEYDNLFLLTDLYLVNRLNGWEPEQVSGVELQVRDYDKLEDITYEIAVDTDSQRDKFGGVYYVRNIEQLNPQIFEWLNLLDLNVWVILFLMIGVAGFTMISGLLIIIIERTNMIGILKALGADNFTIRKTFLWFAVFLIGKGMLWGNAIGLAFCFIQSQFGIFKLDPENYYVDTVSVSFNVWFFLLINAGTLLASVLMLIGPSYLITKINPASSMRYE
;
A
#
# COMPACT_ATOMS: atom_id res chain seq x y z
N MET A 1 -7.19 2.18 -46.26
CA MET A 1 -6.66 3.23 -45.34
C MET A 1 -7.50 4.49 -45.55
N SER A 2 -8.07 5.09 -44.48
CA SER A 2 -8.85 6.32 -44.67
C SER A 2 -7.92 7.49 -45.07
N LEU A 3 -8.41 8.41 -45.93
CA LEU A 3 -7.62 9.57 -46.39
C LEU A 3 -7.11 10.39 -45.20
N SER A 4 -7.90 10.55 -44.17
CA SER A 4 -7.54 11.28 -42.94
C SER A 4 -6.34 10.66 -42.22
N LEU A 5 -6.25 9.33 -42.13
CA LEU A 5 -5.12 8.63 -41.52
C LEU A 5 -3.83 8.76 -42.35
N PHE A 6 -3.96 8.70 -43.68
CA PHE A 6 -2.82 8.88 -44.59
C PHE A 6 -2.21 10.27 -44.45
N ILE A 7 -3.04 11.31 -44.48
CA ILE A 7 -2.60 12.70 -44.35
C ILE A 7 -1.99 12.93 -42.96
N ALA A 8 -2.62 12.43 -41.89
CA ALA A 8 -2.10 12.55 -40.52
C ALA A 8 -0.70 11.95 -40.38
N ARG A 9 -0.48 10.74 -40.93
CA ARG A 9 0.82 10.08 -40.90
C ARG A 9 1.88 10.85 -41.67
N ARG A 10 1.52 11.48 -42.81
CA ARG A 10 2.43 12.29 -43.61
C ARG A 10 2.82 13.57 -42.86
N ILE A 11 1.86 14.30 -42.29
CA ILE A 11 2.10 15.48 -41.46
C ILE A 11 3.04 15.15 -40.30
N TYR A 12 2.81 14.01 -39.63
CA TYR A 12 3.63 13.56 -38.53
C TYR A 12 5.10 13.31 -38.95
N ARG A 13 5.32 12.64 -40.09
CA ARG A 13 6.68 12.36 -40.61
C ARG A 13 7.39 13.64 -41.08
N GLU A 14 6.69 14.58 -41.69
CA GLU A 14 7.25 15.85 -42.14
C GLU A 14 7.62 16.75 -40.94
N SER A 15 6.88 16.70 -39.85
CA SER A 15 7.21 17.44 -38.62
C SER A 15 8.46 16.89 -37.92
N ASP A 16 8.83 15.65 -38.15
CA ASP A 16 10.03 15.01 -37.59
C ASP A 16 11.34 15.36 -38.38
N GLY A 17 11.21 15.82 -39.63
CA GLY A 17 12.34 16.00 -40.55
C GLY A 17 12.80 17.43 -40.90
N GLY A 18 12.08 18.51 -40.51
CA GLY A 18 12.31 19.89 -40.97
C GLY A 18 12.51 20.93 -39.86
N LYS A 19 13.16 22.06 -40.21
CA LYS A 19 13.26 23.28 -39.38
C LYS A 19 11.90 24.03 -39.41
N GLN A 20 10.91 23.57 -38.65
CA GLN A 20 9.59 24.23 -38.55
C GLN A 20 9.36 24.76 -37.12
N VAL A 21 8.60 25.86 -37.03
CA VAL A 21 8.26 26.53 -35.76
C VAL A 21 7.45 25.63 -34.82
N SER A 22 6.67 24.67 -35.39
CA SER A 22 5.85 23.73 -34.63
C SER A 22 6.62 22.67 -33.83
N ARG A 23 7.89 22.41 -34.16
CA ARG A 23 8.67 21.34 -33.50
C ARG A 23 8.80 21.53 -31.99
N PRO A 24 9.10 22.73 -31.44
CA PRO A 24 9.10 22.96 -30.00
C PRO A 24 7.73 22.71 -29.36
N ALA A 25 6.64 23.16 -30.00
CA ALA A 25 5.30 22.97 -29.47
C ALA A 25 4.88 21.48 -29.39
N VAL A 26 5.23 20.71 -30.43
CA VAL A 26 5.05 19.24 -30.48
C VAL A 26 5.84 18.55 -29.37
N LEU A 27 7.10 18.96 -29.16
CA LEU A 27 7.96 18.40 -28.12
C LEU A 27 7.43 18.75 -26.72
N ILE A 28 6.98 19.96 -26.47
CA ILE A 28 6.40 20.39 -25.20
C ILE A 28 5.11 19.59 -24.92
N ALA A 29 4.24 19.45 -25.91
CA ALA A 29 2.99 18.67 -25.75
C ALA A 29 3.28 17.21 -25.45
N MET A 30 4.24 16.61 -26.16
CA MET A 30 4.66 15.22 -25.94
C MET A 30 5.34 15.03 -24.56
N ALA A 31 6.20 15.98 -24.16
CA ALA A 31 6.85 15.96 -22.84
C ALA A 31 5.82 16.10 -21.71
N GLY A 32 4.81 16.97 -21.88
CA GLY A 32 3.73 17.12 -20.90
C GLY A 32 2.95 15.81 -20.66
N ILE A 33 2.65 15.06 -21.72
CA ILE A 33 2.02 13.74 -21.59
C ILE A 33 3.00 12.74 -20.94
N ALA A 34 4.24 12.72 -21.38
CA ALA A 34 5.23 11.79 -20.86
C ALA A 34 5.46 11.98 -19.35
N ILE A 35 5.66 13.23 -18.92
CA ILE A 35 5.83 13.57 -17.51
C ILE A 35 4.54 13.27 -16.71
N GLY A 36 3.39 13.70 -17.23
CA GLY A 36 2.10 13.47 -16.57
C GLY A 36 1.84 11.99 -16.34
N LEU A 37 2.03 11.15 -17.37
CA LEU A 37 1.84 9.71 -17.27
C LEU A 37 2.88 9.06 -16.34
N ALA A 38 4.16 9.45 -16.43
CA ALA A 38 5.19 8.94 -15.54
C ALA A 38 4.87 9.24 -14.07
N VAL A 39 4.46 10.47 -13.75
CA VAL A 39 4.06 10.86 -12.38
C VAL A 39 2.84 10.06 -11.91
N MET A 40 1.83 9.85 -12.76
CA MET A 40 0.66 9.04 -12.40
C MET A 40 1.04 7.59 -12.10
N ILE A 41 1.90 6.97 -12.92
CA ILE A 41 2.38 5.58 -12.68
C ILE A 41 3.15 5.51 -11.36
N ILE A 42 4.09 6.44 -11.14
CA ILE A 42 4.90 6.47 -9.91
C ILE A 42 4.02 6.68 -8.69
N ALA A 43 3.11 7.65 -8.71
CA ALA A 43 2.24 7.96 -7.58
C ALA A 43 1.39 6.74 -7.17
N VAL A 44 0.75 6.08 -8.15
CA VAL A 44 -0.07 4.88 -7.88
C VAL A 44 0.79 3.72 -7.38
N ALA A 45 1.94 3.45 -8.01
CA ALA A 45 2.81 2.35 -7.62
C ALA A 45 3.41 2.53 -6.21
N VAL A 46 3.77 3.77 -5.85
CA VAL A 46 4.26 4.12 -4.51
C VAL A 46 3.17 3.97 -3.47
N VAL A 47 1.96 4.49 -3.70
CA VAL A 47 0.89 4.40 -2.71
C VAL A 47 0.44 2.96 -2.49
N ILE A 48 0.29 2.16 -3.55
CA ILE A 48 -0.04 0.74 -3.42
C ILE A 48 1.05 -0.01 -2.65
N GLY A 49 2.33 0.22 -3.00
CA GLY A 49 3.46 -0.41 -2.32
C GLY A 49 3.53 -0.04 -0.84
N PHE A 50 3.40 1.24 -0.55
CA PHE A 50 3.42 1.76 0.82
C PHE A 50 2.27 1.21 1.67
N LYS A 51 1.04 1.24 1.16
CA LYS A 51 -0.13 0.68 1.86
C LYS A 51 0.04 -0.81 2.15
N SER A 52 0.53 -1.57 1.17
CA SER A 52 0.77 -3.00 1.33
C SER A 52 1.83 -3.29 2.40
N GLU A 53 2.93 -2.53 2.40
CA GLU A 53 4.02 -2.69 3.35
C GLU A 53 3.58 -2.40 4.79
N VAL A 54 2.94 -1.24 5.02
CA VAL A 54 2.44 -0.89 6.36
C VAL A 54 1.40 -1.90 6.83
N ARG A 55 0.44 -2.25 5.97
CA ARG A 55 -0.58 -3.26 6.28
C ARG A 55 0.02 -4.60 6.67
N ASN A 56 1.00 -5.09 5.92
CA ASN A 56 1.66 -6.37 6.19
C ASN A 56 2.38 -6.36 7.55
N LYS A 57 2.98 -5.23 7.94
CA LYS A 57 3.59 -5.10 9.27
C LYS A 57 2.57 -5.13 10.39
N VAL A 58 1.45 -4.44 10.24
CA VAL A 58 0.36 -4.47 11.24
C VAL A 58 -0.21 -5.88 11.38
N ILE A 59 -0.46 -6.57 10.27
CA ILE A 59 -0.94 -7.95 10.24
C ILE A 59 0.09 -8.91 10.86
N GLY A 60 1.38 -8.72 10.58
CA GLY A 60 2.44 -9.56 11.11
C GLY A 60 2.52 -9.59 12.64
N PHE A 61 2.12 -8.50 13.31
CA PHE A 61 2.02 -8.45 14.77
C PHE A 61 0.69 -8.92 15.33
N GLY A 62 -0.43 -8.67 14.64
CA GLY A 62 -1.78 -8.86 15.17
C GLY A 62 -2.67 -9.79 14.36
N SER A 63 -2.16 -10.44 13.29
CA SER A 63 -2.95 -11.21 12.33
C SER A 63 -4.07 -10.41 11.65
N HIS A 64 -4.91 -11.08 10.85
CA HIS A 64 -5.99 -10.43 10.10
C HIS A 64 -7.26 -10.25 10.95
N ILE A 65 -7.59 -11.25 11.75
CA ILE A 65 -8.78 -11.27 12.62
C ILE A 65 -8.34 -11.73 14.02
N GLN A 66 -8.91 -11.11 15.03
CA GLN A 66 -8.75 -11.52 16.42
C GLN A 66 -10.08 -11.80 17.07
N ILE A 67 -10.14 -12.91 17.80
CA ILE A 67 -11.24 -13.27 18.70
C ILE A 67 -10.72 -13.09 20.12
N ALA A 68 -11.29 -12.19 20.91
CA ALA A 68 -10.86 -11.88 22.25
C ALA A 68 -12.08 -11.74 23.18
N ASN A 69 -11.85 -11.44 24.45
CA ASN A 69 -12.94 -11.14 25.36
C ASN A 69 -13.49 -9.73 25.09
N LEU A 70 -14.81 -9.58 25.06
CA LEU A 70 -15.48 -8.27 24.90
C LEU A 70 -15.02 -7.24 25.96
N ASP A 71 -14.76 -7.68 27.18
CA ASP A 71 -14.31 -6.81 28.28
C ASP A 71 -12.85 -6.37 28.12
N ALA A 72 -12.06 -7.02 27.24
CA ALA A 72 -10.68 -6.66 26.91
C ALA A 72 -10.59 -5.65 25.76
N VAL A 73 -11.70 -5.20 25.20
CA VAL A 73 -11.73 -4.24 24.08
C VAL A 73 -11.14 -2.90 24.56
N ASN A 74 -10.06 -2.45 24.05
CA ASN A 74 -9.36 -1.20 24.40
C ASN A 74 -8.45 -1.27 25.64
N SER A 75 -8.11 -2.47 26.13
CA SER A 75 -7.15 -2.60 27.22
C SER A 75 -6.19 -3.77 26.98
N TYR A 76 -4.94 -3.60 27.38
CA TYR A 76 -4.02 -4.72 27.51
C TYR A 76 -4.19 -5.46 28.85
N GLU A 77 -5.07 -4.98 29.71
CA GLU A 77 -5.51 -5.75 30.88
C GLU A 77 -6.30 -6.97 30.42
N THR A 78 -6.00 -8.08 31.03
CA THR A 78 -6.24 -9.40 30.48
C THR A 78 -7.51 -9.99 31.03
N HIS A 79 -8.55 -9.99 30.22
CA HIS A 79 -9.74 -10.82 30.43
C HIS A 79 -9.64 -12.04 29.53
N PRO A 80 -9.54 -13.25 30.08
CA PRO A 80 -9.36 -14.44 29.23
C PRO A 80 -10.65 -14.84 28.52
N ILE A 81 -10.44 -15.62 27.46
CA ILE A 81 -11.47 -16.47 26.86
C ILE A 81 -11.01 -17.93 26.90
N ALA A 82 -11.96 -18.86 26.93
CA ALA A 82 -11.65 -20.27 26.80
C ALA A 82 -11.48 -20.68 25.35
N VAL A 83 -10.33 -21.21 24.98
CA VAL A 83 -10.02 -21.69 23.63
C VAL A 83 -9.51 -23.13 23.72
N GLY A 84 -10.41 -24.07 23.49
CA GLY A 84 -10.06 -25.50 23.40
C GLY A 84 -9.74 -25.92 21.96
N ASP A 85 -9.20 -27.11 21.81
CA ASP A 85 -8.81 -27.68 20.51
C ASP A 85 -9.99 -27.80 19.53
N SER A 86 -11.22 -28.02 20.04
CA SER A 86 -12.43 -28.04 19.21
C SER A 86 -12.70 -26.70 18.52
N MET A 87 -12.51 -25.59 19.22
CA MET A 87 -12.64 -24.23 18.66
C MET A 87 -11.53 -23.96 17.64
N MET A 88 -10.29 -24.33 17.97
CA MET A 88 -9.16 -24.17 17.03
C MET A 88 -9.40 -24.93 15.73
N THR A 89 -9.91 -26.17 15.82
CA THR A 89 -10.25 -26.99 14.64
C THR A 89 -11.40 -26.36 13.84
N ALA A 90 -12.46 -25.94 14.50
CA ALA A 90 -13.62 -25.33 13.84
C ALA A 90 -13.23 -24.03 13.09
N LEU A 91 -12.36 -23.21 13.68
CA LEU A 91 -11.83 -21.99 13.03
C LEU A 91 -10.89 -22.32 11.87
N ALA A 92 -10.12 -23.40 11.95
CA ALA A 92 -9.24 -23.84 10.87
C ALA A 92 -9.99 -24.47 9.68
N ASP A 93 -11.22 -24.94 9.89
CA ASP A 93 -12.07 -25.54 8.85
C ASP A 93 -12.68 -24.50 7.88
N TYR A 94 -12.64 -23.21 8.21
CA TYR A 94 -13.06 -22.15 7.27
C TYR A 94 -12.12 -22.12 6.06
N PRO A 95 -12.63 -22.23 4.81
CA PRO A 95 -11.79 -22.34 3.61
C PRO A 95 -10.88 -21.13 3.38
N GLU A 96 -11.33 -19.97 3.82
CA GLU A 96 -10.63 -18.68 3.68
C GLU A 96 -9.53 -18.50 4.72
N ILE A 97 -9.55 -19.25 5.81
CA ILE A 97 -8.53 -19.18 6.87
C ILE A 97 -7.31 -19.99 6.45
N SER A 98 -6.15 -19.39 6.56
CA SER A 98 -4.85 -20.02 6.27
C SER A 98 -4.15 -20.52 7.51
N HIS A 99 -4.34 -19.84 8.64
CA HIS A 99 -3.65 -20.15 9.89
C HIS A 99 -4.45 -19.67 11.10
N VAL A 100 -4.37 -20.43 12.20
CA VAL A 100 -5.03 -20.13 13.48
C VAL A 100 -4.02 -20.32 14.60
N GLN A 101 -3.88 -19.33 15.49
CA GLN A 101 -2.96 -19.41 16.63
C GLN A 101 -3.53 -18.72 17.87
N ARG A 102 -3.23 -19.29 19.04
CA ARG A 102 -3.57 -18.70 20.33
C ARG A 102 -2.50 -17.68 20.75
N TYR A 103 -2.93 -16.64 21.45
CA TYR A 103 -2.02 -15.71 22.08
C TYR A 103 -2.50 -15.29 23.45
N SER A 104 -1.55 -14.88 24.28
CA SER A 104 -1.83 -14.25 25.56
C SER A 104 -0.97 -13.01 25.74
N THR A 105 -1.52 -11.98 26.38
CA THR A 105 -0.77 -10.76 26.67
C THR A 105 -0.67 -10.53 28.17
N LYS A 106 0.40 -9.84 28.57
CA LYS A 106 0.59 -9.34 29.93
C LYS A 106 1.34 -8.02 29.91
N PRO A 107 0.70 -6.91 30.31
CA PRO A 107 1.41 -5.66 30.49
C PRO A 107 2.38 -5.75 31.66
N GLY A 108 3.52 -5.12 31.51
CA GLY A 108 4.57 -5.11 32.50
C GLY A 108 5.62 -4.02 32.23
N MET A 109 6.73 -4.10 32.93
CA MET A 109 7.85 -3.17 32.78
C MET A 109 9.17 -3.94 32.73
N ILE A 110 10.08 -3.49 31.88
CA ILE A 110 11.50 -3.87 31.94
C ILE A 110 12.22 -2.84 32.79
N LYS A 111 13.09 -3.30 33.65
CA LYS A 111 13.99 -2.46 34.44
C LYS A 111 15.43 -2.87 34.19
N THR A 112 16.27 -1.91 33.87
CA THR A 112 17.73 -2.00 33.89
C THR A 112 18.27 -1.05 34.98
N ASP A 113 19.59 -1.02 35.16
CA ASP A 113 20.19 -0.12 36.13
C ASP A 113 19.95 1.36 35.81
N ASP A 114 19.88 1.69 34.51
CA ASP A 114 19.82 3.07 33.99
C ASP A 114 18.41 3.51 33.59
N ALA A 115 17.49 2.56 33.30
CA ALA A 115 16.20 2.89 32.68
C ALA A 115 15.09 1.90 33.06
N PHE A 116 13.86 2.35 32.88
CA PHE A 116 12.68 1.46 32.89
C PHE A 116 11.79 1.79 31.68
N GLN A 117 11.15 0.75 31.14
CA GLN A 117 10.27 0.85 29.98
C GLN A 117 9.04 -0.02 30.18
N GLY A 118 7.86 0.56 29.96
CA GLY A 118 6.60 -0.20 29.87
C GLY A 118 6.62 -1.09 28.63
N MET A 119 6.11 -2.31 28.77
CA MET A 119 6.05 -3.29 27.68
C MET A 119 4.81 -4.16 27.80
N VAL A 120 4.46 -4.86 26.73
CA VAL A 120 3.48 -5.94 26.72
C VAL A 120 4.20 -7.24 26.34
N LEU A 121 4.16 -8.22 27.22
CA LEU A 121 4.64 -9.55 26.92
C LEU A 121 3.56 -10.30 26.12
N LYS A 122 3.84 -10.69 24.89
CA LYS A 122 2.97 -11.50 24.03
C LYS A 122 3.48 -12.93 24.06
N GLY A 123 2.70 -13.82 24.66
CA GLY A 123 2.93 -15.25 24.68
C GLY A 123 2.27 -15.90 23.50
N VAL A 124 3.01 -16.77 22.81
CA VAL A 124 2.55 -17.54 21.66
C VAL A 124 2.85 -19.02 21.85
N GLY A 125 2.01 -19.89 21.29
CA GLY A 125 2.08 -21.33 21.40
C GLY A 125 2.94 -22.00 20.31
N PRO A 126 2.96 -23.34 20.28
CA PRO A 126 3.68 -24.10 19.27
C PRO A 126 3.09 -23.92 17.85
N GLU A 127 1.86 -23.48 17.75
CA GLU A 127 1.17 -23.15 16.50
C GLU A 127 1.59 -21.80 15.88
N PHE A 128 2.46 -21.02 16.54
CA PHE A 128 2.90 -19.72 16.06
C PHE A 128 3.62 -19.82 14.71
N ASP A 129 3.19 -18.99 13.75
CA ASP A 129 3.87 -18.84 12.45
C ASP A 129 5.07 -17.88 12.60
N PRO A 130 6.31 -18.39 12.55
CA PRO A 130 7.51 -17.57 12.71
C PRO A 130 7.89 -16.78 11.45
N SER A 131 7.22 -16.95 10.32
CA SER A 131 7.64 -16.43 9.00
C SER A 131 7.86 -14.92 9.02
N PHE A 132 6.92 -14.17 9.60
CA PHE A 132 7.04 -12.72 9.75
C PHE A 132 8.25 -12.32 10.61
N MET A 133 8.42 -12.96 11.77
CA MET A 133 9.55 -12.64 12.64
C MET A 133 10.89 -13.08 12.06
N GLN A 134 10.93 -14.15 11.25
CA GLN A 134 12.12 -14.59 10.53
C GLN A 134 12.60 -13.57 9.50
N GLU A 135 11.66 -12.96 8.77
CA GLU A 135 11.97 -11.92 7.78
C GLU A 135 12.66 -10.70 8.41
N TYR A 136 12.23 -10.35 9.64
CA TYR A 136 12.74 -9.16 10.35
C TYR A 136 13.77 -9.48 11.42
N LEU A 137 14.25 -10.73 11.56
CA LEU A 137 15.27 -11.10 12.54
C LEU A 137 16.63 -10.52 12.15
N VAL A 138 17.25 -9.80 13.09
CA VAL A 138 18.57 -9.16 12.89
C VAL A 138 19.69 -9.95 13.54
N GLU A 139 19.45 -10.45 14.77
CA GLU A 139 20.46 -11.18 15.56
C GLU A 139 19.79 -12.32 16.35
N GLY A 140 20.51 -13.43 16.52
CA GLY A 140 20.04 -14.57 17.31
C GLY A 140 19.10 -15.50 16.55
N GLU A 141 18.19 -16.14 17.29
CA GLU A 141 17.23 -17.10 16.75
C GLU A 141 15.84 -16.91 17.36
N ILE A 142 14.82 -17.40 16.67
CA ILE A 142 13.45 -17.44 17.20
C ILE A 142 13.33 -18.68 18.09
N PRO A 143 12.97 -18.53 19.38
CA PRO A 143 12.77 -19.67 20.26
C PRO A 143 11.63 -20.58 19.77
N ALA A 144 11.73 -21.87 20.06
CA ALA A 144 10.60 -22.77 19.94
C ALA A 144 9.62 -22.48 21.09
N PHE A 145 8.56 -21.74 20.80
CA PHE A 145 7.56 -21.36 21.81
C PHE A 145 6.70 -22.56 22.22
N SER A 146 6.24 -22.54 23.48
CA SER A 146 5.51 -23.65 24.09
C SER A 146 4.29 -23.17 24.90
N ASP A 147 3.27 -24.00 24.96
CA ASP A 147 2.07 -23.84 25.81
C ASP A 147 2.14 -24.69 27.07
N SER A 148 3.15 -25.57 27.22
CA SER A 148 3.28 -26.54 28.31
C SER A 148 4.49 -26.29 29.22
N ALA A 149 5.52 -25.60 28.73
CA ALA A 149 6.74 -25.31 29.48
C ALA A 149 7.26 -23.92 29.18
N SER A 150 8.03 -23.33 30.10
CA SER A 150 8.68 -22.04 29.86
C SER A 150 10.15 -22.22 29.57
N SER A 151 10.62 -21.70 28.44
CA SER A 151 12.04 -21.59 28.08
C SER A 151 12.72 -20.42 28.80
N ASN A 152 11.93 -19.45 29.31
CA ASN A 152 12.38 -18.14 29.79
C ASN A 152 13.19 -17.36 28.73
N GLN A 153 12.97 -17.64 27.46
CA GLN A 153 13.54 -16.94 26.34
C GLN A 153 12.56 -15.89 25.80
N VAL A 154 13.12 -14.82 25.22
CA VAL A 154 12.32 -13.71 24.71
C VAL A 154 12.93 -13.15 23.44
N LEU A 155 12.07 -12.78 22.47
CA LEU A 155 12.42 -11.93 21.36
C LEU A 155 12.11 -10.48 21.71
N ILE A 156 13.04 -9.57 21.43
CA ILE A 156 12.88 -8.14 21.63
C ILE A 156 13.17 -7.39 20.33
N SER A 157 12.64 -6.18 20.20
CA SER A 157 12.99 -5.33 19.07
C SER A 157 14.36 -4.68 19.26
N LYS A 158 14.99 -4.32 18.14
CA LYS A 158 16.25 -3.56 18.15
C LYS A 158 16.06 -2.16 18.73
N ALA A 159 14.89 -1.53 18.50
CA ALA A 159 14.55 -0.25 19.10
C ALA A 159 14.59 -0.32 20.62
N LEU A 160 13.92 -1.33 21.21
CA LEU A 160 13.92 -1.56 22.65
C LEU A 160 15.31 -1.96 23.16
N ALA A 161 16.03 -2.84 22.46
CA ALA A 161 17.38 -3.25 22.81
C ALA A 161 18.34 -2.05 22.89
N THR A 162 18.28 -1.17 21.89
CA THR A 162 19.09 0.05 21.84
C THR A 162 18.73 1.01 22.97
N LYS A 163 17.43 1.25 23.20
CA LYS A 163 16.92 2.14 24.23
C LYS A 163 17.31 1.71 25.64
N MET A 164 17.30 0.40 25.87
CA MET A 164 17.61 -0.22 27.18
C MET A 164 19.07 -0.67 27.30
N LYS A 165 19.89 -0.44 26.27
CA LYS A 165 21.31 -0.86 26.18
C LYS A 165 21.50 -2.39 26.39
N LEU A 166 20.59 -3.18 25.80
CA LEU A 166 20.57 -4.64 25.90
C LEU A 166 21.19 -5.28 24.67
N LYS A 167 21.75 -6.49 24.84
CA LYS A 167 22.37 -7.28 23.78
C LYS A 167 21.82 -8.70 23.76
N LEU A 168 22.06 -9.40 22.66
CA LEU A 168 21.75 -10.82 22.54
C LEU A 168 22.39 -11.61 23.68
N GLY A 169 21.61 -12.51 24.29
CA GLY A 169 22.04 -13.34 25.44
C GLY A 169 21.98 -12.67 26.81
N ASP A 170 21.69 -11.35 26.87
CA ASP A 170 21.53 -10.66 28.15
C ASP A 170 20.27 -11.15 28.88
N LYS A 171 20.33 -11.04 30.21
CA LYS A 171 19.22 -11.36 31.09
C LYS A 171 18.54 -10.10 31.52
N ILE A 172 17.22 -10.00 31.17
CA ILE A 172 16.37 -8.89 31.53
C ILE A 172 15.49 -9.24 32.72
N TYR A 173 15.23 -8.26 33.57
CA TYR A 173 14.27 -8.37 34.66
C TYR A 173 12.97 -7.66 34.25
N THR A 174 11.88 -8.43 34.25
CA THR A 174 10.53 -7.92 33.92
C THR A 174 9.67 -7.96 35.15
N TYR A 175 8.89 -6.91 35.37
CA TYR A 175 8.04 -6.72 36.52
C TYR A 175 6.59 -6.58 36.10
N TYR A 176 5.72 -7.31 36.78
CA TYR A 176 4.29 -7.35 36.51
C TYR A 176 3.55 -6.93 37.77
N ILE A 177 2.71 -5.92 37.69
CA ILE A 177 1.94 -5.39 38.80
C ILE A 177 0.54 -6.00 38.75
N GLN A 178 0.21 -6.77 39.76
CA GLN A 178 -1.12 -7.30 40.09
C GLN A 178 -1.31 -7.09 41.60
N ASP A 179 -2.06 -7.97 42.28
CA ASP A 179 -2.18 -7.95 43.76
C ASP A 179 -0.80 -7.95 44.43
N ASN A 180 0.18 -8.60 43.81
CA ASN A 180 1.58 -8.61 44.23
C ASN A 180 2.49 -8.33 43.02
N ILE A 181 3.64 -7.73 43.26
CA ILE A 181 4.67 -7.53 42.22
C ILE A 181 5.32 -8.88 41.92
N ARG A 182 5.19 -9.35 40.70
CA ARG A 182 5.84 -10.58 40.20
C ARG A 182 7.02 -10.17 39.33
N ALA A 183 8.21 -10.65 39.64
CA ALA A 183 9.39 -10.47 38.81
C ALA A 183 9.71 -11.75 38.05
N ARG A 184 10.20 -11.61 36.82
CA ARG A 184 10.74 -12.71 36.01
C ARG A 184 12.07 -12.29 35.42
N ARG A 185 12.93 -13.26 35.24
CA ARG A 185 14.21 -13.09 34.55
C ARG A 185 14.13 -13.85 33.23
N LEU A 186 14.23 -13.13 32.14
CA LEU A 186 14.16 -13.65 30.78
C LEU A 186 15.52 -13.46 30.10
N THR A 187 15.88 -14.38 29.19
CA THR A 187 17.07 -14.28 28.37
C THR A 187 16.74 -13.88 26.96
N ILE A 188 17.42 -12.90 26.40
CA ILE A 188 17.22 -12.44 25.02
C ILE A 188 17.76 -13.49 24.06
N ALA A 189 16.90 -14.19 23.34
CA ALA A 189 17.25 -15.22 22.37
C ALA A 189 17.40 -14.67 20.95
N GLY A 190 16.68 -13.58 20.63
CA GLY A 190 16.79 -12.92 19.33
C GLY A 190 16.36 -11.46 19.39
N ILE A 191 16.86 -10.71 18.40
CA ILE A 191 16.56 -9.28 18.21
C ILE A 191 16.01 -9.10 16.80
N TYR A 192 14.81 -8.56 16.70
CA TYR A 192 14.14 -8.25 15.43
C TYR A 192 14.05 -6.73 15.19
N GLN A 193 13.84 -6.32 13.94
CA GLN A 193 13.68 -4.92 13.57
C GLN A 193 12.63 -4.79 12.46
N THR A 194 11.40 -4.42 12.82
CA THR A 194 10.33 -4.19 11.83
C THR A 194 10.23 -2.73 11.41
N ASN A 195 10.83 -1.82 12.20
CA ASN A 195 10.68 -0.36 12.05
C ASN A 195 9.24 0.14 12.23
N PHE A 196 8.42 -0.65 12.91
CA PHE A 196 7.06 -0.28 13.28
C PHE A 196 7.07 0.17 14.75
N SER A 197 7.39 1.45 14.96
CA SER A 197 7.76 2.01 16.26
C SER A 197 6.73 1.76 17.37
N GLU A 198 5.43 1.76 17.05
CA GLU A 198 4.36 1.52 18.02
C GLU A 198 4.44 0.12 18.62
N TYR A 199 4.76 -0.89 17.80
CA TYR A 199 4.88 -2.28 18.24
C TYR A 199 6.30 -2.62 18.71
N ASP A 200 7.32 -2.13 18.02
CA ASP A 200 8.73 -2.37 18.34
C ASP A 200 9.10 -1.86 19.75
N ASN A 201 8.50 -0.76 20.20
CA ASN A 201 8.73 -0.22 21.55
C ASN A 201 7.88 -0.86 22.65
N LEU A 202 6.91 -1.70 22.28
CA LEU A 202 5.92 -2.20 23.21
C LEU A 202 5.98 -3.71 23.42
N PHE A 203 6.08 -4.50 22.33
CA PHE A 203 5.90 -5.94 22.39
C PHE A 203 7.20 -6.72 22.54
N LEU A 204 7.14 -7.71 23.44
CA LEU A 204 8.13 -8.78 23.58
C LEU A 204 7.43 -10.12 23.35
N LEU A 205 8.04 -11.01 22.57
CA LEU A 205 7.46 -12.34 22.30
C LEU A 205 8.13 -13.42 23.18
N THR A 206 7.31 -14.31 23.74
CA THR A 206 7.75 -15.39 24.61
C THR A 206 6.76 -16.57 24.57
N ASP A 207 6.97 -17.57 25.42
CA ASP A 207 6.10 -18.74 25.55
C ASP A 207 4.70 -18.39 26.06
N LEU A 208 3.67 -18.96 25.45
CA LEU A 208 2.27 -18.87 25.89
C LEU A 208 2.12 -19.32 27.35
N TYR A 209 2.78 -20.45 27.70
CA TYR A 209 2.78 -20.98 29.05
C TYR A 209 3.24 -19.97 30.12
N LEU A 210 4.32 -19.23 29.82
CA LEU A 210 4.83 -18.24 30.77
C LEU A 210 3.79 -17.13 31.04
N VAL A 211 3.17 -16.64 29.98
CA VAL A 211 2.21 -15.53 30.10
C VAL A 211 0.93 -15.99 30.80
N ASN A 212 0.41 -17.18 30.48
CA ASN A 212 -0.74 -17.74 31.16
C ASN A 212 -0.49 -17.96 32.67
N ARG A 213 0.69 -18.45 33.04
CA ARG A 213 1.08 -18.55 34.46
C ARG A 213 1.21 -17.19 35.15
N LEU A 214 1.68 -16.17 34.46
CA LEU A 214 1.73 -14.81 35.01
C LEU A 214 0.34 -14.26 35.26
N ASN A 215 -0.62 -14.55 34.36
CA ASN A 215 -2.01 -14.19 34.51
C ASN A 215 -2.77 -15.01 35.55
N GLY A 216 -2.23 -16.19 35.94
CA GLY A 216 -2.92 -17.12 36.83
C GLY A 216 -4.05 -17.89 36.15
N TRP A 217 -3.92 -18.13 34.86
CA TRP A 217 -4.92 -18.77 34.02
C TRP A 217 -4.78 -20.28 33.93
N GLU A 218 -5.90 -20.93 33.67
CA GLU A 218 -5.98 -22.34 33.32
C GLU A 218 -5.39 -22.57 31.91
N PRO A 219 -4.99 -23.81 31.53
CA PRO A 219 -4.36 -24.09 30.23
C PRO A 219 -5.20 -23.72 29.00
N GLU A 220 -6.54 -23.77 29.10
CA GLU A 220 -7.43 -23.39 28.00
C GLU A 220 -7.78 -21.90 27.97
N GLN A 221 -7.38 -21.14 28.96
CA GLN A 221 -7.61 -19.68 29.02
C GLN A 221 -6.47 -18.95 28.32
N VAL A 222 -6.84 -18.08 27.38
CA VAL A 222 -5.90 -17.23 26.61
C VAL A 222 -6.49 -15.84 26.45
N SER A 223 -5.68 -14.85 26.05
CA SER A 223 -6.20 -13.52 25.72
C SER A 223 -7.06 -13.56 24.46
N GLY A 224 -6.73 -14.42 23.52
CA GLY A 224 -7.48 -14.55 22.28
C GLY A 224 -6.88 -15.53 21.29
N VAL A 225 -7.53 -15.57 20.13
CA VAL A 225 -7.11 -16.32 18.93
C VAL A 225 -6.86 -15.34 17.81
N GLU A 226 -5.79 -15.54 17.09
CA GLU A 226 -5.41 -14.82 15.90
C GLU A 226 -5.63 -15.70 14.67
N LEU A 227 -6.27 -15.12 13.63
CA LEU A 227 -6.59 -15.79 12.39
C LEU A 227 -5.93 -15.09 11.21
N GLN A 228 -5.29 -15.86 10.35
CA GLN A 228 -4.75 -15.35 9.08
C GLN A 228 -5.70 -15.73 7.95
N VAL A 229 -6.08 -14.75 7.13
CA VAL A 229 -6.94 -14.91 5.97
C VAL A 229 -6.09 -15.07 4.72
N ARG A 230 -6.52 -15.93 3.77
CA ARG A 230 -5.81 -16.15 2.50
C ARG A 230 -5.92 -14.96 1.56
N ASP A 231 -7.07 -14.29 1.55
CA ASP A 231 -7.40 -13.20 0.67
C ASP A 231 -7.90 -11.99 1.49
N TYR A 232 -7.08 -10.95 1.52
CA TYR A 232 -7.40 -9.73 2.27
C TYR A 232 -8.67 -9.03 1.77
N ASP A 233 -8.98 -9.11 0.48
CA ASP A 233 -10.15 -8.44 -0.09
C ASP A 233 -11.48 -9.02 0.44
N LYS A 234 -11.43 -10.23 1.05
CA LYS A 234 -12.55 -10.87 1.71
C LYS A 234 -12.56 -10.70 3.23
N LEU A 235 -11.67 -9.89 3.78
CA LEU A 235 -11.49 -9.75 5.23
C LEU A 235 -12.78 -9.39 5.96
N GLU A 236 -13.54 -8.44 5.43
CA GLU A 236 -14.79 -7.97 6.04
C GLU A 236 -15.86 -9.06 6.03
N ASP A 237 -16.04 -9.74 4.91
CA ASP A 237 -17.04 -10.82 4.75
C ASP A 237 -16.75 -11.97 5.71
N ILE A 238 -15.49 -12.42 5.78
CA ILE A 238 -15.07 -13.51 6.67
C ILE A 238 -15.19 -13.11 8.14
N THR A 239 -14.82 -11.87 8.47
CA THR A 239 -14.97 -11.35 9.83
C THR A 239 -16.43 -11.38 10.26
N TYR A 240 -17.34 -10.98 9.37
CA TYR A 240 -18.77 -11.01 9.65
C TYR A 240 -19.29 -12.43 9.82
N GLU A 241 -18.88 -13.38 8.97
CA GLU A 241 -19.27 -14.79 9.06
C GLU A 241 -18.85 -15.40 10.40
N ILE A 242 -17.58 -15.24 10.79
CA ILE A 242 -17.06 -15.73 12.06
C ILE A 242 -17.76 -15.04 13.24
N ALA A 243 -18.05 -13.74 13.14
CA ALA A 243 -18.73 -12.99 14.17
C ALA A 243 -20.17 -13.50 14.39
N VAL A 244 -20.91 -13.82 13.33
CA VAL A 244 -22.27 -14.41 13.45
C VAL A 244 -22.26 -15.71 14.22
N ASP A 245 -21.24 -16.54 14.01
CA ASP A 245 -21.12 -17.85 14.65
C ASP A 245 -20.55 -17.76 16.08
N THR A 246 -19.81 -16.71 16.43
CA THR A 246 -19.00 -16.68 17.64
C THR A 246 -19.38 -15.56 18.60
N ASP A 247 -19.74 -14.36 18.10
CA ASP A 247 -19.96 -13.17 18.92
C ASP A 247 -21.08 -13.37 19.94
N SER A 248 -20.87 -12.76 21.11
CA SER A 248 -21.81 -12.80 22.24
C SER A 248 -22.06 -14.19 22.83
N GLN A 249 -21.40 -15.22 22.36
CA GLN A 249 -21.39 -16.51 23.08
C GLN A 249 -20.56 -16.39 24.35
N ARG A 250 -20.99 -17.09 25.39
CA ARG A 250 -20.24 -17.16 26.64
C ARG A 250 -19.46 -18.45 26.73
N ASP A 251 -18.22 -18.33 27.12
CA ASP A 251 -17.40 -19.49 27.43
C ASP A 251 -17.74 -20.10 28.80
N LYS A 252 -17.11 -21.24 29.11
CA LYS A 252 -17.32 -21.96 30.37
C LYS A 252 -16.83 -21.22 31.62
N PHE A 253 -16.04 -20.13 31.46
CA PHE A 253 -15.55 -19.29 32.55
C PHE A 253 -16.27 -17.95 32.64
N GLY A 254 -17.26 -17.70 31.77
CA GLY A 254 -18.09 -16.49 31.73
C GLY A 254 -17.55 -15.40 30.80
N GLY A 255 -16.44 -15.61 30.10
CA GLY A 255 -15.93 -14.70 29.09
C GLY A 255 -16.87 -14.63 27.89
N VAL A 256 -16.98 -13.48 27.26
CA VAL A 256 -17.82 -13.23 26.09
C VAL A 256 -16.91 -13.06 24.88
N TYR A 257 -17.08 -13.90 23.86
CA TYR A 257 -16.30 -13.78 22.63
C TYR A 257 -16.70 -12.54 21.84
N TYR A 258 -15.71 -11.90 21.26
CA TYR A 258 -15.87 -10.75 20.39
C TYR A 258 -14.84 -10.76 19.26
N VAL A 259 -15.34 -10.75 18.02
CA VAL A 259 -14.53 -10.84 16.80
C VAL A 259 -14.26 -9.46 16.24
N ARG A 260 -13.01 -9.18 15.91
CA ARG A 260 -12.59 -7.94 15.24
C ARG A 260 -11.54 -8.21 14.18
N ASN A 261 -11.62 -7.50 13.09
CA ASN A 261 -10.55 -7.50 12.10
C ASN A 261 -9.46 -6.47 12.44
N ILE A 262 -8.36 -6.55 11.73
CA ILE A 262 -7.18 -5.70 11.97
C ILE A 262 -7.46 -4.21 11.73
N GLU A 263 -8.39 -3.86 10.84
CA GLU A 263 -8.80 -2.48 10.58
C GLU A 263 -9.57 -1.89 11.78
N GLN A 264 -10.43 -2.70 12.39
CA GLN A 264 -11.16 -2.33 13.61
C GLN A 264 -10.25 -2.28 14.86
N LEU A 265 -9.18 -3.06 14.85
CA LEU A 265 -8.17 -3.05 15.93
C LEU A 265 -7.27 -1.81 15.85
N ASN A 266 -6.96 -1.33 14.64
CA ASN A 266 -6.05 -0.22 14.40
C ASN A 266 -6.68 0.86 13.49
N PRO A 267 -7.83 1.43 13.87
CA PRO A 267 -8.59 2.32 12.99
C PRO A 267 -7.79 3.54 12.55
N GLN A 268 -6.96 4.11 13.43
CA GLN A 268 -6.15 5.30 13.12
C GLN A 268 -5.16 5.05 11.98
N ILE A 269 -4.51 3.88 11.95
CA ILE A 269 -3.55 3.51 10.91
C ILE A 269 -4.29 3.30 9.57
N PHE A 270 -5.39 2.55 9.59
CA PHE A 270 -6.12 2.24 8.37
C PHE A 270 -6.87 3.45 7.81
N GLU A 271 -7.44 4.32 8.64
CA GLU A 271 -7.99 5.61 8.21
C GLU A 271 -6.91 6.49 7.55
N TRP A 272 -5.72 6.57 8.16
CA TRP A 272 -4.60 7.29 7.56
C TRP A 272 -4.17 6.69 6.20
N LEU A 273 -4.08 5.36 6.08
CA LEU A 273 -3.80 4.69 4.82
C LEU A 273 -4.88 4.97 3.76
N ASN A 274 -6.15 5.07 4.15
CA ASN A 274 -7.25 5.38 3.23
C ASN A 274 -7.21 6.84 2.73
N LEU A 275 -6.69 7.78 3.53
CA LEU A 275 -6.45 9.15 3.06
C LEU A 275 -5.45 9.22 1.90
N LEU A 276 -4.52 8.27 1.79
CA LEU A 276 -3.58 8.22 0.67
C LEU A 276 -4.28 7.96 -0.66
N ASP A 277 -5.38 7.23 -0.68
CA ASP A 277 -6.16 6.98 -1.90
C ASP A 277 -6.76 8.28 -2.43
N LEU A 278 -7.27 9.15 -1.55
CA LEU A 278 -7.76 10.47 -1.95
C LEU A 278 -6.64 11.30 -2.60
N ASN A 279 -5.44 11.28 -2.03
CA ASN A 279 -4.28 12.00 -2.58
C ASN A 279 -3.93 11.49 -3.99
N VAL A 280 -3.98 10.18 -4.21
CA VAL A 280 -3.77 9.59 -5.55
C VAL A 280 -4.81 10.11 -6.54
N TRP A 281 -6.10 10.09 -6.19
CA TRP A 281 -7.15 10.60 -7.06
C TRP A 281 -6.96 12.07 -7.42
N VAL A 282 -6.55 12.90 -6.47
CA VAL A 282 -6.24 14.32 -6.71
C VAL A 282 -5.06 14.45 -7.68
N ILE A 283 -3.98 13.69 -7.48
CA ILE A 283 -2.82 13.70 -8.38
C ILE A 283 -3.21 13.25 -9.78
N LEU A 284 -3.96 12.16 -9.92
CA LEU A 284 -4.42 11.65 -11.22
C LEU A 284 -5.25 12.70 -11.95
N PHE A 285 -6.22 13.34 -11.27
CA PHE A 285 -7.06 14.37 -11.87
C PHE A 285 -6.24 15.59 -12.31
N LEU A 286 -5.33 16.07 -11.48
CA LEU A 286 -4.46 17.21 -11.81
C LEU A 286 -3.54 16.89 -12.99
N MET A 287 -2.93 15.71 -13.02
CA MET A 287 -2.02 15.30 -14.09
C MET A 287 -2.75 15.12 -15.44
N ILE A 288 -3.95 14.56 -15.42
CA ILE A 288 -4.82 14.49 -16.61
C ILE A 288 -5.15 15.90 -17.09
N GLY A 289 -5.48 16.83 -16.19
CA GLY A 289 -5.71 18.22 -16.50
C GLY A 289 -4.50 18.90 -17.18
N VAL A 290 -3.32 18.78 -16.58
CA VAL A 290 -2.06 19.34 -17.12
C VAL A 290 -1.73 18.73 -18.48
N ALA A 291 -1.81 17.40 -18.63
CA ALA A 291 -1.59 16.73 -19.91
C ALA A 291 -2.60 17.21 -20.99
N GLY A 292 -3.86 17.37 -20.62
CA GLY A 292 -4.90 17.89 -21.50
C GLY A 292 -4.64 19.34 -21.95
N PHE A 293 -4.30 20.22 -21.02
CA PHE A 293 -3.97 21.62 -21.34
C PHE A 293 -2.76 21.75 -22.27
N THR A 294 -1.71 20.98 -22.02
CA THR A 294 -0.53 20.96 -22.88
C THR A 294 -0.85 20.45 -24.28
N MET A 295 -1.71 19.43 -24.38
CA MET A 295 -2.18 18.90 -25.67
C MET A 295 -3.10 19.87 -26.42
N ILE A 296 -4.01 20.57 -25.73
CA ILE A 296 -4.86 21.60 -26.32
C ILE A 296 -3.98 22.69 -26.93
N SER A 297 -3.02 23.21 -26.17
CA SER A 297 -2.09 24.24 -26.63
C SER A 297 -1.26 23.76 -27.82
N GLY A 298 -0.70 22.56 -27.77
CA GLY A 298 0.04 21.96 -28.88
C GLY A 298 -0.78 21.79 -30.13
N LEU A 299 -2.03 21.30 -30.02
CA LEU A 299 -2.92 21.13 -31.16
C LEU A 299 -3.32 22.50 -31.78
N LEU A 300 -3.59 23.51 -30.95
CA LEU A 300 -3.91 24.86 -31.43
C LEU A 300 -2.76 25.46 -32.24
N ILE A 301 -1.54 25.39 -31.74
CA ILE A 301 -0.35 25.88 -32.45
C ILE A 301 -0.22 25.18 -33.82
N ILE A 302 -0.37 23.87 -33.85
CA ILE A 302 -0.28 23.09 -35.09
C ILE A 302 -1.41 23.47 -36.08
N ILE A 303 -2.65 23.67 -35.61
CA ILE A 303 -3.76 24.08 -36.44
C ILE A 303 -3.48 25.47 -37.06
N ILE A 304 -2.98 26.42 -36.27
CA ILE A 304 -2.64 27.77 -36.75
C ILE A 304 -1.52 27.70 -37.79
N GLU A 305 -0.47 26.99 -37.55
CA GLU A 305 0.67 26.84 -38.48
C GLU A 305 0.28 26.15 -39.80
N ARG A 306 -0.67 25.21 -39.75
CA ARG A 306 -1.15 24.50 -40.93
C ARG A 306 -2.42 25.09 -41.56
N THR A 307 -2.73 26.37 -41.26
CA THR A 307 -3.94 27.06 -41.76
C THR A 307 -4.00 27.10 -43.28
N ASN A 308 -2.88 27.34 -43.97
CA ASN A 308 -2.77 27.31 -45.43
C ASN A 308 -3.13 25.91 -45.99
N MET A 309 -2.58 24.84 -45.44
CA MET A 309 -2.91 23.48 -45.85
C MET A 309 -4.41 23.17 -45.63
N ILE A 310 -4.99 23.64 -44.50
CA ILE A 310 -6.42 23.48 -44.23
C ILE A 310 -7.25 24.25 -45.27
N GLY A 311 -6.84 25.45 -45.62
CA GLY A 311 -7.49 26.27 -46.67
C GLY A 311 -7.50 25.57 -48.03
N ILE A 312 -6.36 25.03 -48.45
CA ILE A 312 -6.22 24.28 -49.72
C ILE A 312 -7.12 23.03 -49.71
N LEU A 313 -7.09 22.22 -48.62
CA LEU A 313 -7.95 21.04 -48.51
C LEU A 313 -9.42 21.38 -48.60
N LYS A 314 -9.88 22.48 -47.96
CA LYS A 314 -11.26 22.97 -48.07
C LYS A 314 -11.60 23.45 -49.51
N ALA A 315 -10.68 24.13 -50.15
CA ALA A 315 -10.88 24.58 -51.57
C ALA A 315 -10.98 23.38 -52.53
N LEU A 316 -10.32 22.30 -52.25
CA LEU A 316 -10.42 21.01 -52.99
C LEU A 316 -11.68 20.20 -52.63
N GLY A 317 -12.55 20.71 -51.77
CA GLY A 317 -13.84 20.08 -51.43
C GLY A 317 -13.79 19.12 -50.23
N ALA A 318 -12.69 19.12 -49.43
CA ALA A 318 -12.66 18.31 -48.23
C ALA A 318 -13.62 18.88 -47.16
N ASP A 319 -14.46 18.00 -46.59
CA ASP A 319 -15.40 18.36 -45.54
C ASP A 319 -14.69 18.62 -44.19
N ASN A 320 -15.33 19.44 -43.36
CA ASN A 320 -14.78 19.79 -42.05
C ASN A 320 -14.52 18.57 -41.14
N PHE A 321 -15.36 17.54 -41.25
CA PHE A 321 -15.20 16.32 -40.44
C PHE A 321 -13.95 15.55 -40.82
N THR A 322 -13.65 15.40 -42.11
CA THR A 322 -12.45 14.72 -42.61
C THR A 322 -11.17 15.47 -42.15
N ILE A 323 -11.18 16.81 -42.23
CA ILE A 323 -10.03 17.60 -41.79
C ILE A 323 -9.86 17.49 -40.25
N ARG A 324 -10.91 17.61 -39.46
CA ARG A 324 -10.86 17.41 -37.98
C ARG A 324 -10.34 16.03 -37.63
N LYS A 325 -10.84 14.98 -38.28
CA LYS A 325 -10.39 13.61 -38.08
C LYS A 325 -8.90 13.44 -38.40
N THR A 326 -8.38 14.17 -39.37
CA THR A 326 -6.93 14.16 -39.69
C THR A 326 -6.09 14.68 -38.52
N PHE A 327 -6.47 15.83 -37.94
CA PHE A 327 -5.75 16.42 -36.80
C PHE A 327 -5.92 15.60 -35.52
N LEU A 328 -7.07 14.97 -35.32
CA LEU A 328 -7.26 14.03 -34.20
C LEU A 328 -6.36 12.78 -34.33
N TRP A 329 -6.23 12.20 -35.54
CA TRP A 329 -5.29 11.11 -35.75
C TRP A 329 -3.84 11.53 -35.54
N PHE A 330 -3.47 12.73 -35.99
CA PHE A 330 -2.15 13.29 -35.72
C PHE A 330 -1.89 13.40 -34.22
N ALA A 331 -2.86 13.90 -33.46
CA ALA A 331 -2.76 14.00 -32.01
C ALA A 331 -2.66 12.62 -31.33
N VAL A 332 -3.39 11.62 -31.81
CA VAL A 332 -3.26 10.23 -31.32
C VAL A 332 -1.83 9.67 -31.50
N PHE A 333 -1.18 9.95 -32.62
CA PHE A 333 0.23 9.56 -32.81
C PHE A 333 1.16 10.26 -31.83
N LEU A 334 0.90 11.55 -31.57
CA LEU A 334 1.67 12.33 -30.61
C LEU A 334 1.50 11.83 -29.18
N ILE A 335 0.23 11.59 -28.78
CA ILE A 335 -0.12 11.01 -27.47
C ILE A 335 0.57 9.65 -27.31
N GLY A 336 0.47 8.76 -28.32
CA GLY A 336 1.10 7.45 -28.28
C GLY A 336 2.62 7.50 -28.03
N LYS A 337 3.31 8.43 -28.71
CA LYS A 337 4.76 8.62 -28.49
C LYS A 337 5.07 9.21 -27.11
N GLY A 338 4.26 10.18 -26.65
CA GLY A 338 4.37 10.71 -25.28
C GLY A 338 4.14 9.64 -24.22
N MET A 339 3.13 8.80 -24.41
CA MET A 339 2.83 7.68 -23.51
C MET A 339 3.95 6.63 -23.49
N LEU A 340 4.58 6.32 -24.64
CA LEU A 340 5.73 5.41 -24.67
C LEU A 340 6.87 5.92 -23.77
N TRP A 341 7.22 7.20 -23.88
CA TRP A 341 8.24 7.81 -23.04
C TRP A 341 7.80 7.90 -21.57
N GLY A 342 6.54 8.24 -21.32
CA GLY A 342 5.98 8.29 -19.96
C GLY A 342 6.01 6.92 -19.27
N ASN A 343 5.62 5.87 -19.97
CA ASN A 343 5.72 4.50 -19.47
C ASN A 343 7.18 4.09 -19.23
N ALA A 344 8.08 4.38 -20.17
CA ALA A 344 9.50 4.04 -20.02
C ALA A 344 10.12 4.72 -18.79
N ILE A 345 9.86 6.02 -18.58
CA ILE A 345 10.37 6.78 -17.43
C ILE A 345 9.73 6.28 -16.14
N GLY A 346 8.40 6.14 -16.10
CA GLY A 346 7.68 5.70 -14.90
C GLY A 346 8.09 4.29 -14.46
N LEU A 347 8.15 3.34 -15.39
CA LEU A 347 8.58 1.96 -15.10
C LEU A 347 10.06 1.88 -14.71
N ALA A 348 10.93 2.65 -15.38
CA ALA A 348 12.36 2.70 -15.04
C ALA A 348 12.55 3.23 -13.61
N PHE A 349 11.82 4.29 -13.21
CA PHE A 349 11.86 4.81 -11.85
C PHE A 349 11.40 3.75 -10.84
N CYS A 350 10.24 3.12 -11.07
CA CYS A 350 9.71 2.07 -10.21
C CYS A 350 10.68 0.89 -10.06
N PHE A 351 11.29 0.46 -11.16
CA PHE A 351 12.28 -0.62 -11.15
C PHE A 351 13.55 -0.25 -10.37
N ILE A 352 14.09 0.95 -10.62
CA ILE A 352 15.29 1.44 -9.93
C ILE A 352 15.02 1.58 -8.43
N GLN A 353 13.87 2.14 -8.06
CA GLN A 353 13.49 2.29 -6.65
C GLN A 353 13.31 0.93 -5.96
N SER A 354 12.63 -0.02 -6.60
CA SER A 354 12.42 -1.37 -6.07
C SER A 354 13.72 -2.14 -5.85
N GLN A 355 14.73 -1.97 -6.74
CA GLN A 355 16.00 -2.71 -6.64
C GLN A 355 17.02 -2.05 -5.73
N PHE A 356 17.08 -0.73 -5.73
CA PHE A 356 18.16 0.00 -5.06
C PHE A 356 17.72 0.77 -3.82
N GLY A 357 16.41 0.94 -3.59
CA GLY A 357 15.89 1.66 -2.42
C GLY A 357 16.47 3.06 -2.26
N ILE A 358 16.62 3.82 -3.37
CA ILE A 358 17.35 5.11 -3.40
C ILE A 358 16.67 6.13 -2.48
N PHE A 359 15.34 6.20 -2.56
CA PHE A 359 14.57 7.12 -1.72
C PHE A 359 14.26 6.45 -0.40
N LYS A 360 14.94 6.90 0.65
CA LYS A 360 14.73 6.44 2.03
C LYS A 360 13.70 7.31 2.72
N LEU A 361 12.96 6.70 3.63
CA LEU A 361 12.01 7.35 4.53
C LEU A 361 12.50 7.24 5.96
N ASP A 362 11.99 8.09 6.82
CA ASP A 362 12.21 8.00 8.25
C ASP A 362 11.27 6.94 8.86
N PRO A 363 11.80 5.82 9.39
CA PRO A 363 10.98 4.75 9.93
C PRO A 363 10.10 5.15 11.12
N GLU A 364 10.52 6.16 11.89
CA GLU A 364 9.76 6.63 13.06
C GLU A 364 8.43 7.29 12.65
N ASN A 365 8.41 7.95 11.47
CA ASN A 365 7.24 8.68 10.98
C ASN A 365 6.43 7.90 9.94
N TYR A 366 7.08 7.02 9.17
CA TYR A 366 6.46 6.34 8.03
C TYR A 366 6.37 4.81 8.16
N TYR A 367 6.89 4.23 9.23
CA TYR A 367 6.88 2.78 9.50
C TYR A 367 7.66 1.93 8.48
N VAL A 368 8.33 2.55 7.51
CA VAL A 368 9.12 1.90 6.45
C VAL A 368 10.42 2.65 6.22
N ASP A 369 11.51 1.92 5.90
CA ASP A 369 12.85 2.49 5.69
C ASP A 369 13.01 3.14 4.31
N THR A 370 12.28 2.64 3.33
CA THR A 370 12.40 3.04 1.93
C THR A 370 11.01 3.19 1.31
N VAL A 371 10.94 4.00 0.27
CA VAL A 371 9.70 4.11 -0.51
C VAL A 371 9.42 2.77 -1.18
N SER A 372 8.44 2.04 -0.64
CA SER A 372 7.99 0.76 -1.20
C SER A 372 7.22 1.01 -2.48
N VAL A 373 7.53 0.23 -3.53
CA VAL A 373 6.89 0.33 -4.84
C VAL A 373 6.31 -1.01 -5.21
N SER A 374 5.00 -1.05 -5.44
CA SER A 374 4.31 -2.25 -5.91
C SER A 374 3.71 -2.02 -7.29
N PHE A 375 4.02 -2.92 -8.21
CA PHE A 375 3.52 -2.85 -9.58
C PHE A 375 2.29 -3.74 -9.74
N ASN A 376 1.14 -3.11 -10.04
CA ASN A 376 -0.08 -3.81 -10.39
C ASN A 376 -0.44 -3.55 -11.86
N VAL A 377 -0.47 -4.63 -12.65
CA VAL A 377 -0.74 -4.58 -14.10
C VAL A 377 -2.09 -3.97 -14.43
N TRP A 378 -3.13 -4.22 -13.63
CA TRP A 378 -4.47 -3.67 -13.85
C TRP A 378 -4.51 -2.15 -13.71
N PHE A 379 -3.90 -1.62 -12.64
CA PHE A 379 -3.80 -0.16 -12.47
C PHE A 379 -2.96 0.48 -13.57
N PHE A 380 -1.86 -0.16 -13.98
CA PHE A 380 -1.04 0.31 -15.09
C PHE A 380 -1.86 0.41 -16.40
N LEU A 381 -2.65 -0.61 -16.74
CA LEU A 381 -3.51 -0.61 -17.91
C LEU A 381 -4.61 0.46 -17.81
N LEU A 382 -5.23 0.60 -16.64
CA LEU A 382 -6.28 1.61 -16.39
C LEU A 382 -5.75 3.05 -16.53
N ILE A 383 -4.55 3.35 -15.97
CA ILE A 383 -3.92 4.66 -16.10
C ILE A 383 -3.63 4.96 -17.57
N ASN A 384 -3.07 4.01 -18.33
CA ASN A 384 -2.78 4.18 -19.74
C ASN A 384 -4.06 4.40 -20.58
N ALA A 385 -5.07 3.56 -20.38
CA ALA A 385 -6.36 3.70 -21.09
C ALA A 385 -7.07 5.01 -20.73
N GLY A 386 -7.09 5.37 -19.45
CA GLY A 386 -7.67 6.61 -18.94
C GLY A 386 -6.96 7.85 -19.49
N THR A 387 -5.64 7.85 -19.51
CA THR A 387 -4.84 8.96 -20.07
C THR A 387 -5.08 9.12 -21.57
N LEU A 388 -5.09 8.02 -22.33
CA LEU A 388 -5.39 8.06 -23.76
C LEU A 388 -6.79 8.60 -24.03
N LEU A 389 -7.80 8.06 -23.34
CA LEU A 389 -9.19 8.44 -23.50
C LEU A 389 -9.41 9.93 -23.15
N ALA A 390 -8.93 10.35 -21.97
CA ALA A 390 -9.06 11.73 -21.51
C ALA A 390 -8.35 12.70 -22.45
N SER A 391 -7.13 12.40 -22.88
CA SER A 391 -6.38 13.24 -23.81
C SER A 391 -7.10 13.41 -25.15
N VAL A 392 -7.64 12.32 -25.71
CA VAL A 392 -8.40 12.39 -26.98
C VAL A 392 -9.70 13.18 -26.81
N LEU A 393 -10.43 12.96 -25.73
CA LEU A 393 -11.68 13.70 -25.44
C LEU A 393 -11.45 15.21 -25.31
N MET A 394 -10.38 15.62 -24.61
CA MET A 394 -10.03 17.04 -24.45
C MET A 394 -9.71 17.74 -25.78
N LEU A 395 -9.24 17.00 -26.80
CA LEU A 395 -8.92 17.57 -28.12
C LEU A 395 -10.13 17.79 -29.02
N ILE A 396 -11.29 17.20 -28.69
CA ILE A 396 -12.50 17.38 -29.49
C ILE A 396 -12.90 18.86 -29.56
N GLY A 397 -12.86 19.57 -28.41
CA GLY A 397 -13.20 21.01 -28.33
C GLY A 397 -12.33 21.87 -29.25
N PRO A 398 -11.01 21.91 -29.08
CA PRO A 398 -10.11 22.71 -29.95
C PRO A 398 -10.20 22.35 -31.41
N SER A 399 -10.49 21.09 -31.76
CA SER A 399 -10.65 20.69 -33.16
C SER A 399 -11.79 21.42 -33.89
N TYR A 400 -12.77 21.99 -33.18
CA TYR A 400 -13.84 22.81 -33.79
C TYR A 400 -13.33 24.13 -34.39
N LEU A 401 -12.18 24.66 -33.96
CA LEU A 401 -11.56 25.84 -34.56
C LEU A 401 -11.27 25.64 -36.06
N ILE A 402 -10.99 24.41 -36.47
CA ILE A 402 -10.78 24.06 -37.88
C ILE A 402 -12.01 24.44 -38.73
N THR A 403 -13.22 24.36 -38.18
CA THR A 403 -14.46 24.72 -38.92
C THR A 403 -14.55 26.21 -39.23
N LYS A 404 -13.97 27.07 -38.39
CA LYS A 404 -13.99 28.54 -38.52
C LYS A 404 -12.96 29.10 -39.49
N ILE A 405 -12.02 28.28 -39.98
CA ILE A 405 -11.00 28.71 -40.96
C ILE A 405 -11.64 28.85 -42.34
N ASN A 406 -11.65 30.10 -42.89
CA ASN A 406 -12.15 30.41 -44.21
C ASN A 406 -11.09 30.18 -45.29
N PRO A 407 -11.38 29.45 -46.39
CA PRO A 407 -10.40 29.18 -47.47
C PRO A 407 -9.87 30.48 -48.12
N ALA A 408 -10.75 31.44 -48.35
CA ALA A 408 -10.38 32.68 -49.03
C ALA A 408 -9.40 33.58 -48.27
N SER A 409 -9.47 33.61 -46.92
CA SER A 409 -8.52 34.35 -46.08
C SER A 409 -7.22 33.64 -45.86
N SER A 410 -7.25 32.29 -45.85
CA SER A 410 -6.09 31.45 -45.57
C SER A 410 -5.06 31.37 -46.71
N MET A 411 -5.49 31.62 -47.94
CA MET A 411 -4.63 31.63 -49.13
C MET A 411 -4.04 33.02 -49.47
N ARG A 412 -4.40 34.08 -48.71
CA ARG A 412 -4.03 35.49 -49.00
C ARG A 412 -2.80 35.96 -48.21
N TYR A 413 -2.25 35.16 -47.31
CA TYR A 413 -1.06 35.49 -46.54
C TYR A 413 0.14 34.71 -47.10
N GLU A 414 0.86 35.30 -48.00
CA GLU A 414 2.31 35.17 -48.21
C GLU A 414 2.97 36.53 -47.95
#